data_43f334edfe4dbd0d2410ecaad3753f1b
#
_entry.id   43f334edfe4dbd0d2410ecaad3753f1b
#
_cell.length_a   1.000
_cell.length_b   1.000
_cell.length_c   1.000
_cell.angle_alpha   90.00
_cell.angle_beta   90.00
_cell.angle_gamma   90.00
#
_symmetry.space_group_name_H-M   'P 1'
#
loop_
_entity.id
_entity.type
_entity.pdbx_description
1 polymer ?
#
loop_
_entity_poly.entity_id
_entity_poly.type
_entity_poly.pdbx_seq_one_letter_code
_entity_poly.pdbx_strand_id
1 'polypeptide(L)'
;MGEGTPGSLLRVTGFPTTKAIASPDLWSGAGISDDQIRALAVGAYYGRSWGAYCDTVAFEPPIPDRSGTTREATIDALHSAWGVDNADDARDTIRRLLAGMHAPLFTLIHPLASAAAGESFRPDRTSIASEHRDFLHTLSKFRGYDGTAGLDRDYDAWLQAIKLGITAGLPQPLNTDATAWDLARVVFISRCAHSAGYLDEDEAWEHMLAGLALAQEHYPNWRQFGSGFLTGAIYWAATRDLAAAKEQIDQRRHKLHGLHTRPSSPWRRVALHPGTPVLRAAESGGT
;
A
#
# COMPACT_ATOMS: atom_id res chain seq x y z
N MET A 1 11.66 31.20 14.10
CA MET A 1 11.61 31.10 12.64
C MET A 1 12.73 30.16 12.25
N GLY A 2 12.42 28.91 12.04
CA GLY A 2 13.34 27.87 11.57
C GLY A 2 12.64 27.17 10.45
N GLU A 3 13.02 27.47 9.20
CA GLU A 3 12.57 26.78 8.02
C GLU A 3 13.12 25.35 8.08
N GLY A 4 12.26 24.39 8.41
CA GLY A 4 12.57 22.98 8.29
C GLY A 4 12.64 22.63 6.82
N THR A 5 13.83 22.41 6.31
CA THR A 5 14.13 21.83 5.00
C THR A 5 13.34 20.54 4.84
N PRO A 6 12.58 20.33 3.74
CA PRO A 6 11.89 19.06 3.52
C PRO A 6 12.94 17.96 3.37
N GLY A 7 12.89 17.03 4.32
CA GLY A 7 13.88 16.01 4.53
C GLY A 7 14.17 15.18 3.29
N SER A 8 15.43 14.89 3.16
CA SER A 8 16.09 13.87 2.36
C SER A 8 15.16 12.71 2.04
N LEU A 9 14.94 12.47 0.76
CA LEU A 9 14.21 11.34 0.21
C LEU A 9 14.85 10.03 0.69
N LEU A 10 14.24 9.44 1.68
CA LEU A 10 14.62 8.15 2.23
C LEU A 10 14.52 7.09 1.13
N ARG A 11 15.67 6.63 0.68
CA ARG A 11 15.79 5.27 0.17
C ARG A 11 15.31 4.37 1.30
N VAL A 12 14.13 3.76 1.15
CA VAL A 12 13.70 2.68 2.03
C VAL A 12 14.62 1.49 1.71
N THR A 13 15.85 1.55 2.22
CA THR A 13 16.87 0.52 2.02
C THR A 13 16.68 -0.68 2.96
N GLY A 14 15.63 -0.66 3.79
CA GLY A 14 15.35 -1.72 4.76
C GLY A 14 14.49 -2.88 4.24
N PHE A 15 14.05 -2.88 2.98
CA PHE A 15 13.32 -4.04 2.46
C PHE A 15 14.28 -5.18 2.13
N PRO A 16 14.03 -6.39 2.64
CA PRO A 16 14.88 -7.55 2.38
C PRO A 16 14.98 -7.82 0.87
N THR A 17 16.19 -8.14 0.46
CA THR A 17 16.60 -8.38 -0.90
C THR A 17 15.84 -9.53 -1.56
N THR A 18 15.94 -9.66 -2.88
CA THR A 18 15.31 -10.61 -3.81
C THR A 18 15.13 -12.06 -3.31
N LYS A 19 15.93 -12.51 -2.35
CA LYS A 19 15.90 -13.88 -1.81
C LYS A 19 14.62 -14.18 -1.01
N ALA A 20 14.03 -13.19 -0.35
CA ALA A 20 12.78 -13.34 0.42
C ALA A 20 11.54 -13.51 -0.49
N ILE A 21 11.63 -13.13 -1.76
CA ILE A 21 10.53 -13.20 -2.73
C ILE A 21 10.22 -14.65 -3.14
N ALA A 22 11.22 -15.51 -3.15
CA ALA A 22 11.11 -16.92 -3.55
C ALA A 22 10.64 -17.85 -2.42
N SER A 23 10.71 -17.40 -1.15
CA SER A 23 10.34 -18.22 0.00
C SER A 23 8.83 -18.48 0.07
N PRO A 24 8.39 -19.67 0.54
CA PRO A 24 6.98 -19.93 0.81
C PRO A 24 6.45 -19.00 1.90
N ASP A 25 5.15 -18.75 1.90
CA ASP A 25 4.50 -18.06 3.00
C ASP A 25 4.57 -18.95 4.25
N LEU A 26 4.99 -18.38 5.36
CA LEU A 26 5.31 -19.11 6.59
C LEU A 26 4.13 -19.05 7.56
N TRP A 27 3.91 -20.17 8.27
CA TRP A 27 2.85 -20.32 9.26
C TRP A 27 3.45 -20.89 10.54
N SER A 28 3.18 -20.24 11.67
CA SER A 28 3.65 -20.68 12.99
C SER A 28 2.76 -21.78 13.59
N GLY A 29 1.49 -21.82 13.17
CA GLY A 29 0.48 -22.67 13.79
C GLY A 29 -0.12 -22.06 15.06
N ALA A 30 -0.11 -20.73 15.20
CA ALA A 30 -0.56 -19.99 16.39
C ALA A 30 -2.05 -20.21 16.74
N GLY A 31 -2.85 -20.84 15.88
CA GLY A 31 -4.25 -21.16 16.18
C GLY A 31 -5.17 -19.94 16.29
N ILE A 32 -4.85 -18.83 15.60
CA ILE A 32 -5.67 -17.62 15.54
C ILE A 32 -6.93 -17.83 14.70
N SER A 33 -7.93 -16.96 14.89
CA SER A 33 -9.20 -17.02 14.16
C SER A 33 -9.05 -16.68 12.68
N ASP A 34 -10.03 -17.08 11.86
CA ASP A 34 -10.07 -16.72 10.44
C ASP A 34 -10.12 -15.20 10.23
N ASP A 35 -10.77 -14.44 11.10
CA ASP A 35 -10.81 -12.98 11.01
C ASP A 35 -9.45 -12.36 11.31
N GLN A 36 -8.72 -12.90 12.26
CA GLN A 36 -7.34 -12.51 12.53
C GLN A 36 -6.42 -12.84 11.35
N ILE A 37 -6.60 -14.01 10.72
CA ILE A 37 -5.87 -14.36 9.49
C ILE A 37 -6.21 -13.38 8.37
N ARG A 38 -7.49 -12.99 8.18
CA ARG A 38 -7.91 -11.99 7.19
C ARG A 38 -7.29 -10.63 7.47
N ALA A 39 -7.27 -10.19 8.74
CA ALA A 39 -6.66 -8.93 9.12
C ALA A 39 -5.16 -8.90 8.78
N LEU A 40 -4.40 -9.93 9.13
CA LEU A 40 -3.00 -10.06 8.74
C LEU A 40 -2.83 -10.15 7.22
N ALA A 41 -3.78 -10.78 6.51
CA ALA A 41 -3.75 -10.93 5.06
C ALA A 41 -3.88 -9.58 4.31
N VAL A 42 -4.52 -8.56 4.89
CA VAL A 42 -4.52 -7.18 4.37
C VAL A 42 -3.08 -6.67 4.22
N GLY A 43 -2.20 -6.96 5.17
CA GLY A 43 -0.78 -6.59 5.15
C GLY A 43 0.16 -7.64 4.54
N ALA A 44 -0.34 -8.71 3.91
CA ALA A 44 0.46 -9.85 3.47
C ALA A 44 1.61 -9.50 2.52
N TYR A 45 1.46 -8.45 1.71
CA TYR A 45 2.52 -7.94 0.84
C TYR A 45 3.78 -7.57 1.65
N TYR A 46 3.61 -6.89 2.78
CA TYR A 46 4.69 -6.48 3.66
C TYR A 46 5.21 -7.64 4.50
N GLY A 47 4.31 -8.43 5.12
CA GLY A 47 4.68 -9.60 5.91
C GLY A 47 5.60 -10.54 5.14
N ARG A 48 5.24 -10.82 3.87
CA ARG A 48 6.09 -11.62 2.98
C ARG A 48 7.44 -10.96 2.67
N SER A 49 7.47 -9.64 2.50
CA SER A 49 8.72 -8.91 2.22
C SER A 49 9.68 -8.96 3.41
N TRP A 50 9.15 -9.11 4.62
CA TRP A 50 9.91 -9.23 5.86
C TRP A 50 10.21 -10.69 6.26
N GLY A 51 9.67 -11.68 5.53
CA GLY A 51 9.81 -13.09 5.86
C GLY A 51 9.11 -13.47 7.17
N ALA A 52 8.03 -12.77 7.50
CA ALA A 52 7.28 -12.98 8.73
C ALA A 52 6.23 -14.07 8.59
N TYR A 53 5.83 -14.68 9.69
CA TYR A 53 4.69 -15.61 9.74
C TYR A 53 3.39 -14.89 9.35
N CYS A 54 2.50 -15.64 8.69
CA CYS A 54 1.19 -15.15 8.25
C CYS A 54 0.12 -15.18 9.36
N ASP A 55 0.44 -15.73 10.51
CA ASP A 55 -0.46 -16.01 11.64
C ASP A 55 0.08 -15.50 12.99
N THR A 56 0.98 -14.51 12.98
CA THR A 56 1.47 -13.85 14.20
C THR A 56 1.37 -12.33 14.06
N VAL A 57 1.14 -11.61 15.15
CA VAL A 57 1.17 -10.14 15.17
C VAL A 57 2.60 -9.64 15.00
N ALA A 58 3.51 -10.17 15.80
CA ALA A 58 4.91 -9.78 15.74
C ALA A 58 5.55 -10.16 14.40
N PHE A 59 6.50 -9.35 13.95
CA PHE A 59 7.41 -9.73 12.88
C PHE A 59 8.50 -10.63 13.46
N GLU A 60 8.23 -11.92 13.52
CA GLU A 60 9.19 -12.94 13.94
C GLU A 60 9.68 -13.69 12.71
N PRO A 61 10.92 -13.44 12.24
CA PRO A 61 11.49 -14.25 11.19
C PRO A 61 11.78 -15.66 11.73
N PRO A 62 11.50 -16.72 10.96
CA PRO A 62 11.77 -18.09 11.40
C PRO A 62 13.26 -18.45 11.46
N ILE A 63 14.14 -17.52 11.13
CA ILE A 63 15.59 -17.73 11.10
C ILE A 63 16.25 -16.87 12.20
N PRO A 64 16.82 -17.50 13.24
CA PRO A 64 17.38 -16.78 14.39
C PRO A 64 18.65 -15.96 14.11
N ASP A 65 19.18 -15.96 12.89
CA ASP A 65 20.51 -15.43 12.62
C ASP A 65 20.51 -14.23 11.67
N ARG A 66 20.17 -13.07 12.20
CA ARG A 66 20.60 -11.79 11.63
C ARG A 66 21.14 -10.93 12.76
N SER A 67 22.28 -10.32 12.53
CA SER A 67 22.90 -9.30 13.39
C SER A 67 21.89 -8.17 13.67
N GLY A 68 21.33 -8.13 14.86
CA GLY A 68 20.26 -7.23 15.29
C GLY A 68 18.96 -7.97 15.56
N THR A 69 18.22 -7.49 16.55
CA THR A 69 16.90 -8.06 16.89
C THR A 69 15.84 -7.62 15.89
N THR A 70 14.78 -8.37 15.72
CA THR A 70 13.61 -7.96 14.96
C THR A 70 13.04 -6.64 15.49
N ARG A 71 13.15 -6.41 16.79
CA ARG A 71 12.74 -5.16 17.45
C ARG A 71 13.51 -3.95 16.93
N GLU A 72 14.82 -4.02 16.83
CA GLU A 72 15.66 -2.92 16.30
C GLU A 72 15.31 -2.63 14.85
N ALA A 73 15.16 -3.66 14.02
CA ALA A 73 14.79 -3.50 12.62
C ALA A 73 13.41 -2.86 12.44
N THR A 74 12.45 -3.15 13.33
CA THR A 74 11.13 -2.53 13.27
C THR A 74 11.16 -1.07 13.75
N ILE A 75 11.94 -0.75 14.77
CA ILE A 75 12.17 0.64 15.23
C ILE A 75 12.81 1.46 14.10
N ASP A 76 13.87 0.97 13.48
CA ASP A 76 14.54 1.65 12.37
C ASP A 76 13.59 1.88 11.18
N ALA A 77 12.75 0.91 10.83
CA ALA A 77 11.78 1.05 9.77
C ALA A 77 10.69 2.07 10.09
N LEU A 78 10.19 2.08 11.33
CA LEU A 78 9.20 3.04 11.79
C LEU A 78 9.78 4.46 11.79
N HIS A 79 10.97 4.65 12.37
CA HIS A 79 11.66 5.94 12.41
C HIS A 79 11.95 6.46 11.00
N SER A 80 12.69 5.67 10.20
CA SER A 80 13.24 6.12 8.93
C SER A 80 12.18 6.36 7.85
N ALA A 81 11.14 5.52 7.79
CA ALA A 81 10.13 5.59 6.73
C ALA A 81 8.88 6.40 7.12
N TRP A 82 8.62 6.56 8.42
CA TRP A 82 7.34 7.09 8.92
C TRP A 82 7.50 8.22 9.94
N GLY A 83 8.71 8.43 10.50
CA GLY A 83 8.92 9.37 11.59
C GLY A 83 8.17 8.96 12.87
N VAL A 84 8.01 7.65 13.09
CA VAL A 84 7.32 7.08 14.24
C VAL A 84 8.36 6.63 15.25
N ASP A 85 8.42 7.31 16.39
CA ASP A 85 9.43 7.12 17.43
C ASP A 85 8.86 6.57 18.74
N ASN A 86 7.54 6.56 18.86
CA ASN A 86 6.83 6.16 20.08
C ASN A 86 5.40 5.68 19.78
N ALA A 87 4.68 5.30 20.84
CA ALA A 87 3.31 4.79 20.74
C ALA A 87 2.31 5.82 20.18
N ASP A 88 2.43 7.08 20.57
CA ASP A 88 1.49 8.13 20.14
C ASP A 88 1.67 8.45 18.64
N ASP A 89 2.92 8.50 18.17
CA ASP A 89 3.22 8.65 16.73
C ASP A 89 2.67 7.47 15.93
N ALA A 90 2.77 6.24 16.46
CA ALA A 90 2.22 5.04 15.83
C ALA A 90 0.70 5.13 15.70
N ARG A 91 0.00 5.46 16.78
CA ARG A 91 -1.47 5.65 16.82
C ARG A 91 -1.92 6.73 15.85
N ASP A 92 -1.23 7.86 15.83
CA ASP A 92 -1.57 8.96 14.92
C ASP A 92 -1.40 8.56 13.46
N THR A 93 -0.28 7.91 13.13
CA THR A 93 -0.02 7.44 11.78
C THR A 93 -1.05 6.39 11.32
N ILE A 94 -1.39 5.44 12.17
CA ILE A 94 -2.42 4.43 11.89
C ILE A 94 -3.78 5.10 11.68
N ARG A 95 -4.17 6.05 12.55
CA ARG A 95 -5.43 6.79 12.43
C ARG A 95 -5.51 7.56 11.10
N ARG A 96 -4.43 8.22 10.68
CA ARG A 96 -4.38 8.92 9.39
C ARG A 96 -4.49 7.97 8.21
N LEU A 97 -3.88 6.79 8.28
CA LEU A 97 -4.01 5.77 7.24
C LEU A 97 -5.42 5.19 7.16
N LEU A 98 -6.07 4.92 8.30
CA LEU A 98 -7.47 4.49 8.35
C LEU A 98 -8.43 5.56 7.80
N ALA A 99 -8.13 6.84 8.01
CA ALA A 99 -8.89 7.95 7.43
C ALA A 99 -8.61 8.17 5.92
N GLY A 100 -7.67 7.44 5.33
CA GLY A 100 -7.26 7.56 3.94
C GLY A 100 -6.21 8.65 3.74
N MET A 101 -4.95 8.32 3.93
CA MET A 101 -3.85 9.27 3.78
C MET A 101 -3.54 9.62 2.32
N HIS A 102 -3.67 8.65 1.40
CA HIS A 102 -3.28 8.82 -0.01
C HIS A 102 -4.44 8.58 -0.98
N ALA A 103 -5.35 7.68 -0.67
CA ALA A 103 -6.45 7.31 -1.53
C ALA A 103 -7.36 8.49 -1.92
N PRO A 104 -7.74 9.42 -1.03
CA PRO A 104 -8.57 10.57 -1.38
C PRO A 104 -7.93 11.49 -2.43
N LEU A 105 -6.61 11.73 -2.35
CA LEU A 105 -5.89 12.54 -3.34
C LEU A 105 -5.85 11.85 -4.70
N PHE A 106 -5.59 10.54 -4.73
CA PHE A 106 -5.63 9.75 -5.95
C PHE A 106 -7.02 9.82 -6.62
N THR A 107 -8.09 9.66 -5.85
CA THR A 107 -9.48 9.74 -6.34
C THR A 107 -9.82 11.09 -6.98
N LEU A 108 -9.22 12.18 -6.51
CA LEU A 108 -9.37 13.51 -7.10
C LEU A 108 -8.52 13.69 -8.36
N ILE A 109 -7.27 13.26 -8.32
CA ILE A 109 -6.28 13.50 -9.37
C ILE A 109 -6.50 12.59 -10.58
N HIS A 110 -6.79 11.31 -10.36
CA HIS A 110 -6.81 10.31 -11.43
C HIS A 110 -7.78 10.63 -12.57
N PRO A 111 -9.06 10.99 -12.33
CA PRO A 111 -10.01 11.29 -13.41
C PRO A 111 -9.56 12.47 -14.29
N LEU A 112 -9.05 13.52 -13.66
CA LEU A 112 -8.60 14.72 -14.34
C LEU A 112 -7.33 14.46 -15.16
N ALA A 113 -6.36 13.79 -14.59
CA ALA A 113 -5.13 13.41 -15.30
C ALA A 113 -5.43 12.45 -16.46
N SER A 114 -6.37 11.52 -16.30
CA SER A 114 -6.80 10.60 -17.37
C SER A 114 -7.50 11.33 -18.50
N ALA A 115 -8.38 12.29 -18.20
CA ALA A 115 -9.02 13.13 -19.20
C ALA A 115 -7.99 13.95 -19.98
N ALA A 116 -7.06 14.60 -19.29
CA ALA A 116 -6.00 15.40 -19.92
C ALA A 116 -5.03 14.54 -20.76
N ALA A 117 -4.79 13.29 -20.40
CA ALA A 117 -3.94 12.38 -21.17
C ALA A 117 -4.61 11.89 -22.45
N GLY A 118 -5.95 11.75 -22.46
CA GLY A 118 -6.74 11.33 -23.62
C GLY A 118 -7.01 12.42 -24.65
N GLU A 119 -6.76 13.69 -24.31
CA GLU A 119 -6.96 14.78 -25.24
C GLU A 119 -5.84 14.87 -26.27
N SER A 120 -6.22 14.80 -27.56
CA SER A 120 -5.32 15.13 -28.67
C SER A 120 -4.87 16.58 -28.52
N PHE A 121 -3.57 16.81 -28.70
CA PHE A 121 -2.95 18.14 -28.68
C PHE A 121 -3.75 19.13 -29.56
N ARG A 122 -4.36 20.13 -28.96
CA ARG A 122 -4.98 21.28 -29.64
C ARG A 122 -4.14 22.51 -29.32
N PRO A 123 -3.46 23.09 -30.33
CA PRO A 123 -2.50 24.19 -30.10
C PRO A 123 -3.08 25.49 -29.54
N ASP A 124 -4.38 25.66 -29.60
CA ASP A 124 -5.13 26.84 -29.16
C ASP A 124 -5.69 26.76 -27.72
N ARG A 125 -5.54 25.62 -27.05
CA ARG A 125 -5.92 25.45 -25.65
C ARG A 125 -4.69 25.58 -24.76
N THR A 126 -4.54 26.73 -24.15
CA THR A 126 -3.73 26.92 -22.96
C THR A 126 -4.24 25.99 -21.86
N SER A 127 -3.70 24.83 -21.97
CA SER A 127 -3.67 23.73 -21.04
C SER A 127 -4.90 23.51 -20.15
N ILE A 128 -5.72 22.59 -20.54
CA ILE A 128 -6.70 21.92 -19.68
C ILE A 128 -6.06 21.51 -18.33
N ALA A 129 -4.75 21.25 -18.30
CA ALA A 129 -3.99 21.02 -17.09
C ALA A 129 -3.97 22.22 -16.13
N SER A 130 -4.01 23.46 -16.61
CA SER A 130 -4.14 24.64 -15.75
C SER A 130 -5.53 24.72 -15.12
N GLU A 131 -6.57 24.51 -15.93
CA GLU A 131 -7.96 24.48 -15.44
C GLU A 131 -8.18 23.36 -14.41
N HIS A 132 -7.56 22.20 -14.65
CA HIS A 132 -7.60 21.09 -13.70
C HIS A 132 -6.90 21.42 -12.37
N ARG A 133 -5.76 22.11 -12.38
CA ARG A 133 -5.09 22.55 -11.14
C ARG A 133 -5.94 23.56 -10.38
N ASP A 134 -6.53 24.55 -11.05
CA ASP A 134 -7.43 25.52 -10.43
C ASP A 134 -8.65 24.84 -9.80
N PHE A 135 -9.22 23.85 -10.48
CA PHE A 135 -10.29 23.02 -9.94
C PHE A 135 -9.84 22.22 -8.72
N LEU A 136 -8.69 21.55 -8.80
CA LEU A 136 -8.13 20.78 -7.70
C LEU A 136 -7.85 21.65 -6.47
N HIS A 137 -7.31 22.87 -6.67
CA HIS A 137 -7.08 23.83 -5.59
C HIS A 137 -8.39 24.25 -4.93
N THR A 138 -9.42 24.53 -5.73
CA THR A 138 -10.74 24.93 -5.21
C THR A 138 -11.38 23.79 -4.41
N LEU A 139 -11.34 22.57 -4.95
CA LEU A 139 -11.91 21.40 -4.31
C LEU A 139 -11.14 21.00 -3.05
N SER A 140 -9.81 21.11 -3.06
CA SER A 140 -8.96 20.85 -1.92
C SER A 140 -9.28 21.78 -0.75
N LYS A 141 -9.40 23.09 -1.02
CA LYS A 141 -9.83 24.07 -0.02
C LYS A 141 -11.23 23.76 0.54
N PHE A 142 -12.17 23.41 -0.33
CA PHE A 142 -13.53 23.06 0.09
C PHE A 142 -13.56 21.83 1.00
N ARG A 143 -12.66 20.86 0.78
CA ARG A 143 -12.54 19.64 1.59
C ARG A 143 -11.61 19.79 2.81
N GLY A 144 -11.08 20.99 3.06
CA GLY A 144 -10.21 21.24 4.21
C GLY A 144 -8.80 20.64 4.08
N TYR A 145 -8.35 20.33 2.85
CA TYR A 145 -6.96 19.94 2.64
C TYR A 145 -6.06 21.18 2.58
N ASP A 146 -5.15 21.29 3.53
CA ASP A 146 -4.14 22.34 3.55
C ASP A 146 -2.93 21.95 2.68
N GLY A 147 -2.55 22.82 1.76
CA GLY A 147 -1.32 22.68 0.97
C GLY A 147 -1.53 22.31 -0.50
N THR A 148 -1.63 23.31 -1.35
CA THR A 148 -1.82 23.14 -2.80
C THR A 148 -0.54 22.78 -3.56
N ALA A 149 0.66 23.13 -3.05
CA ALA A 149 1.93 22.89 -3.74
C ALA A 149 2.26 21.41 -3.99
N GLY A 150 1.82 20.51 -3.08
CA GLY A 150 1.95 19.07 -3.27
C GLY A 150 0.98 18.52 -4.32
N LEU A 151 -0.20 19.12 -4.42
CA LEU A 151 -1.29 18.66 -5.28
C LEU A 151 -0.96 18.83 -6.78
N ASP A 152 -0.36 19.98 -7.15
CA ASP A 152 0.09 20.21 -8.53
C ASP A 152 1.17 19.24 -8.95
N ARG A 153 2.16 19.04 -8.08
CA ARG A 153 3.23 18.08 -8.32
C ARG A 153 2.68 16.66 -8.51
N ASP A 154 1.76 16.23 -7.66
CA ASP A 154 1.19 14.89 -7.71
C ASP A 154 0.28 14.71 -8.95
N TYR A 155 -0.46 15.75 -9.35
CA TYR A 155 -1.21 15.78 -10.60
C TYR A 155 -0.29 15.67 -11.83
N ASP A 156 0.75 16.47 -11.90
CA ASP A 156 1.69 16.48 -13.02
C ASP A 156 2.44 15.16 -13.14
N ALA A 157 2.89 14.61 -12.02
CA ALA A 157 3.57 13.32 -11.98
C ALA A 157 2.67 12.18 -12.46
N TRP A 158 1.40 12.16 -12.02
CA TRP A 158 0.46 11.13 -12.44
C TRP A 158 0.06 11.28 -13.91
N LEU A 159 -0.16 12.52 -14.38
CA LEU A 159 -0.40 12.80 -15.79
C LEU A 159 0.76 12.32 -16.66
N GLN A 160 2.01 12.55 -16.25
CA GLN A 160 3.19 12.04 -16.94
C GLN A 160 3.26 10.51 -16.90
N ALA A 161 2.93 9.88 -15.77
CA ALA A 161 2.88 8.41 -15.68
C ALA A 161 1.90 7.81 -16.69
N ILE A 162 0.73 8.44 -16.90
CA ILE A 162 -0.25 8.02 -17.90
C ILE A 162 0.32 8.21 -19.31
N LYS A 163 0.84 9.41 -19.63
CA LYS A 163 1.39 9.73 -20.96
C LYS A 163 2.57 8.85 -21.37
N LEU A 164 3.39 8.47 -20.40
CA LEU A 164 4.53 7.55 -20.62
C LEU A 164 4.12 6.07 -20.64
N GLY A 165 2.84 5.76 -20.52
CA GLY A 165 2.32 4.38 -20.56
C GLY A 165 2.66 3.56 -19.31
N ILE A 166 3.10 4.18 -18.21
CA ILE A 166 3.41 3.45 -16.96
C ILE A 166 2.16 2.76 -16.42
N THR A 167 1.01 3.42 -16.53
CA THR A 167 -0.27 2.87 -16.07
C THR A 167 -0.77 1.68 -16.90
N ALA A 168 -0.27 1.49 -18.15
CA ALA A 168 -0.58 0.30 -18.95
C ALA A 168 -0.02 -0.99 -18.34
N GLY A 169 1.00 -0.88 -17.49
CA GLY A 169 1.53 -2.01 -16.71
C GLY A 169 0.65 -2.41 -15.52
N LEU A 170 -0.38 -1.64 -15.18
CA LEU A 170 -1.33 -1.94 -14.10
C LEU A 170 -2.47 -2.85 -14.60
N PRO A 171 -3.18 -3.59 -13.71
CA PRO A 171 -4.37 -4.36 -14.08
C PRO A 171 -5.41 -3.46 -14.75
N GLN A 172 -6.04 -4.00 -15.82
CA GLN A 172 -7.08 -3.28 -16.55
C GLN A 172 -8.44 -3.97 -16.35
N PRO A 173 -9.56 -3.22 -16.24
CA PRO A 173 -9.59 -1.76 -16.11
C PRO A 173 -8.84 -1.30 -14.86
N LEU A 174 -8.24 -0.10 -14.92
CA LEU A 174 -7.52 0.45 -13.77
C LEU A 174 -8.46 0.59 -12.58
N ASN A 175 -8.03 0.08 -11.43
CA ASN A 175 -8.78 0.27 -10.19
C ASN A 175 -8.68 1.74 -9.76
N THR A 176 -9.80 2.41 -9.66
CA THR A 176 -9.88 3.84 -9.26
C THR A 176 -9.89 4.02 -7.75
N ASP A 177 -9.97 2.93 -6.97
CA ASP A 177 -9.87 2.93 -5.53
C ASP A 177 -8.47 2.46 -5.10
N ALA A 178 -7.70 3.36 -4.49
CA ALA A 178 -6.35 3.10 -3.98
C ALA A 178 -6.29 2.87 -2.46
N THR A 179 -7.43 2.75 -1.79
CA THR A 179 -7.53 2.59 -0.33
C THR A 179 -6.75 1.37 0.18
N ALA A 180 -6.68 0.29 -0.61
CA ALA A 180 -5.89 -0.91 -0.27
C ALA A 180 -4.42 -0.60 0.02
N TRP A 181 -3.85 0.44 -0.60
CA TRP A 181 -2.47 0.88 -0.33
C TRP A 181 -2.32 1.44 1.08
N ASP A 182 -3.28 2.24 1.55
CA ASP A 182 -3.29 2.77 2.91
C ASP A 182 -3.55 1.65 3.93
N LEU A 183 -4.54 0.78 3.69
CA LEU A 183 -4.93 -0.29 4.60
C LEU A 183 -3.83 -1.35 4.80
N ALA A 184 -3.11 -1.72 3.75
CA ALA A 184 -1.98 -2.63 3.87
C ALA A 184 -0.87 -2.05 4.78
N ARG A 185 -0.72 -0.73 4.81
CA ARG A 185 0.23 -0.03 5.67
C ARG A 185 -0.28 0.11 7.10
N VAL A 186 -1.59 0.20 7.33
CA VAL A 186 -2.15 0.05 8.67
C VAL A 186 -1.65 -1.22 9.33
N VAL A 187 -1.82 -2.36 8.65
CA VAL A 187 -1.38 -3.66 9.17
C VAL A 187 0.14 -3.72 9.35
N PHE A 188 0.89 -3.19 8.39
CA PHE A 188 2.36 -3.15 8.47
C PHE A 188 2.83 -2.36 9.69
N ILE A 189 2.31 -1.14 9.89
CA ILE A 189 2.72 -0.27 10.99
C ILE A 189 2.26 -0.84 12.33
N SER A 190 1.05 -1.39 12.43
CA SER A 190 0.57 -2.03 13.66
C SER A 190 1.48 -3.17 14.09
N ARG A 191 1.90 -4.03 13.15
CA ARG A 191 2.85 -5.12 13.41
C ARG A 191 4.24 -4.63 13.80
N CYS A 192 4.76 -3.61 13.10
CA CYS A 192 6.05 -3.00 13.45
C CYS A 192 5.99 -2.36 14.84
N ALA A 193 4.94 -1.60 15.14
CA ALA A 193 4.75 -0.92 16.42
C ALA A 193 4.61 -1.92 17.59
N HIS A 194 3.91 -3.02 17.38
CA HIS A 194 3.85 -4.11 18.35
C HIS A 194 5.24 -4.74 18.56
N SER A 195 5.96 -5.09 17.50
CA SER A 195 7.31 -5.67 17.59
C SER A 195 8.34 -4.71 18.19
N ALA A 196 8.14 -3.40 18.02
CA ALA A 196 8.95 -2.34 18.66
C ALA A 196 8.61 -2.16 20.16
N GLY A 197 7.49 -2.69 20.62
CA GLY A 197 6.96 -2.49 21.97
C GLY A 197 6.25 -1.14 22.18
N TYR A 198 5.79 -0.49 21.10
CA TYR A 198 5.00 0.74 21.14
C TYR A 198 3.51 0.47 21.36
N LEU A 199 3.00 -0.66 20.84
CA LEU A 199 1.62 -1.11 21.00
C LEU A 199 1.62 -2.48 21.68
N ASP A 200 0.62 -2.73 22.53
CA ASP A 200 0.34 -4.09 22.99
C ASP A 200 -0.35 -4.92 21.90
N GLU A 201 -0.53 -6.22 22.15
CA GLU A 201 -1.09 -7.12 21.15
C GLU A 201 -2.57 -6.84 20.87
N ASP A 202 -3.34 -6.53 21.90
CA ASP A 202 -4.78 -6.25 21.79
C ASP A 202 -5.01 -4.99 20.95
N GLU A 203 -4.26 -3.92 21.20
CA GLU A 203 -4.31 -2.68 20.44
C GLU A 203 -3.88 -2.87 18.99
N ALA A 204 -2.83 -3.64 18.75
CA ALA A 204 -2.41 -3.97 17.39
C ALA A 204 -3.49 -4.75 16.63
N TRP A 205 -4.19 -5.69 17.29
CA TRP A 205 -5.33 -6.40 16.70
C TRP A 205 -6.50 -5.47 16.39
N GLU A 206 -6.84 -4.55 17.30
CA GLU A 206 -7.91 -3.56 17.06
C GLU A 206 -7.67 -2.78 15.77
N HIS A 207 -6.47 -2.26 15.59
CA HIS A 207 -6.10 -1.52 14.38
C HIS A 207 -6.13 -2.38 13.10
N MET A 208 -5.63 -3.60 13.17
CA MET A 208 -5.61 -4.49 12.01
C MET A 208 -7.03 -4.96 11.62
N LEU A 209 -7.90 -5.21 12.61
CA LEU A 209 -9.30 -5.55 12.37
C LEU A 209 -10.10 -4.37 11.81
N ALA A 210 -9.83 -3.14 12.28
CA ALA A 210 -10.39 -1.93 11.66
C ALA A 210 -9.96 -1.80 10.19
N GLY A 211 -8.69 -2.06 9.89
CA GLY A 211 -8.20 -2.11 8.51
C GLY A 211 -8.87 -3.20 7.66
N LEU A 212 -9.16 -4.37 8.23
CA LEU A 212 -9.93 -5.42 7.56
C LEU A 212 -11.36 -4.99 7.27
N ALA A 213 -12.06 -4.38 8.23
CA ALA A 213 -13.43 -3.92 8.04
C ALA A 213 -13.53 -2.94 6.86
N LEU A 214 -12.63 -1.97 6.77
CA LEU A 214 -12.55 -1.06 5.64
C LEU A 214 -12.18 -1.77 4.33
N ALA A 215 -11.27 -2.76 4.37
CA ALA A 215 -10.93 -3.53 3.18
C ALA A 215 -12.15 -4.31 2.64
N GLN A 216 -13.00 -4.84 3.52
CA GLN A 216 -14.25 -5.50 3.17
C GLN A 216 -15.31 -4.54 2.63
N GLU A 217 -15.36 -3.30 3.14
CA GLU A 217 -16.25 -2.27 2.61
C GLU A 217 -15.88 -1.86 1.18
N HIS A 218 -14.59 -1.68 0.90
CA HIS A 218 -14.08 -1.16 -0.36
C HIS A 218 -13.89 -2.22 -1.46
N TYR A 219 -13.64 -3.48 -1.11
CA TYR A 219 -13.22 -4.50 -2.08
C TYR A 219 -14.03 -5.80 -1.96
N PRO A 220 -14.55 -6.34 -3.06
CA PRO A 220 -15.33 -7.59 -3.04
C PRO A 220 -14.45 -8.85 -2.85
N ASN A 221 -13.14 -8.76 -3.10
CA ASN A 221 -12.23 -9.89 -3.00
C ASN A 221 -10.76 -9.46 -3.03
N TRP A 222 -9.85 -10.40 -2.73
CA TRP A 222 -8.41 -10.14 -2.74
C TRP A 222 -7.86 -9.71 -4.10
N ARG A 223 -8.48 -10.08 -5.23
CA ARG A 223 -8.02 -9.65 -6.56
C ARG A 223 -8.23 -8.15 -6.74
N GLN A 224 -9.39 -7.64 -6.36
CA GLN A 224 -9.69 -6.21 -6.42
C GLN A 224 -8.86 -5.43 -5.39
N PHE A 225 -8.69 -5.98 -4.18
CA PHE A 225 -7.80 -5.42 -3.18
C PHE A 225 -6.35 -5.31 -3.70
N GLY A 226 -5.81 -6.38 -4.27
CA GLY A 226 -4.46 -6.39 -4.85
C GLY A 226 -4.30 -5.40 -6.01
N SER A 227 -5.34 -5.22 -6.84
CA SER A 227 -5.37 -4.21 -7.90
C SER A 227 -5.32 -2.79 -7.34
N GLY A 228 -6.17 -2.48 -6.34
CA GLY A 228 -6.17 -1.18 -5.65
C GLY A 228 -4.85 -0.89 -4.94
N PHE A 229 -4.28 -1.90 -4.27
CA PHE A 229 -2.95 -1.81 -3.66
C PHE A 229 -1.88 -1.43 -4.69
N LEU A 230 -1.83 -2.12 -5.83
CA LEU A 230 -0.83 -1.86 -6.86
C LEU A 230 -0.99 -0.45 -7.45
N THR A 231 -2.23 -0.04 -7.72
CA THR A 231 -2.53 1.30 -8.22
C THR A 231 -2.02 2.39 -7.25
N GLY A 232 -2.39 2.30 -5.97
CA GLY A 232 -1.96 3.26 -4.96
C GLY A 232 -0.44 3.26 -4.76
N ALA A 233 0.19 2.09 -4.78
CA ALA A 233 1.64 1.96 -4.66
C ALA A 233 2.39 2.61 -5.83
N ILE A 234 1.89 2.49 -7.05
CA ILE A 234 2.51 3.07 -8.24
C ILE A 234 2.22 4.57 -8.34
N TYR A 235 1.01 5.01 -7.98
CA TYR A 235 0.71 6.42 -7.83
C TYR A 235 1.68 7.09 -6.86
N TRP A 236 1.83 6.56 -5.67
CA TRP A 236 2.76 7.07 -4.66
C TRP A 236 4.23 7.06 -5.15
N ALA A 237 4.66 6.03 -5.86
CA ALA A 237 6.00 5.97 -6.43
C ALA A 237 6.19 7.04 -7.53
N ALA A 238 5.21 7.21 -8.42
CA ALA A 238 5.25 8.16 -9.53
C ALA A 238 5.35 9.62 -9.04
N THR A 239 4.68 9.97 -7.93
CA THR A 239 4.76 11.32 -7.34
C THR A 239 6.14 11.65 -6.76
N ARG A 240 7.04 10.68 -6.69
CA ARG A 240 8.43 10.84 -6.20
C ARG A 240 9.46 10.65 -7.30
N ASP A 241 9.33 9.57 -8.07
CA ASP A 241 10.28 9.21 -9.13
C ASP A 241 9.57 8.31 -10.16
N LEU A 242 9.36 8.84 -11.36
CA LEU A 242 8.72 8.13 -12.47
C LEU A 242 9.52 6.91 -12.96
N ALA A 243 10.85 6.98 -12.95
CA ALA A 243 11.69 5.86 -13.36
C ALA A 243 11.58 4.73 -12.34
N ALA A 244 11.67 5.05 -11.05
CA ALA A 244 11.48 4.08 -9.98
C ALA A 244 10.06 3.47 -10.00
N ALA A 245 9.02 4.25 -10.33
CA ALA A 245 7.66 3.73 -10.47
C ALA A 245 7.57 2.64 -11.53
N LYS A 246 8.20 2.86 -12.70
CA LYS A 246 8.22 1.88 -13.79
C LYS A 246 8.91 0.57 -13.37
N GLU A 247 10.06 0.65 -12.73
CA GLU A 247 10.79 -0.54 -12.25
C GLU A 247 10.01 -1.33 -11.20
N GLN A 248 9.30 -0.63 -10.33
CA GLN A 248 8.56 -1.23 -9.23
C GLN A 248 7.32 -2.00 -9.67
N ILE A 249 6.74 -1.72 -10.85
CA ILE A 249 5.52 -2.39 -11.31
C ILE A 249 5.73 -3.90 -11.37
N ASP A 250 6.74 -4.37 -12.09
CA ASP A 250 6.94 -5.81 -12.30
C ASP A 250 7.30 -6.53 -11.00
N GLN A 251 8.13 -5.90 -10.16
CA GLN A 251 8.46 -6.46 -8.85
C GLN A 251 7.21 -6.61 -7.96
N ARG A 252 6.36 -5.57 -7.92
CA ARG A 252 5.13 -5.59 -7.11
C ARG A 252 4.11 -6.56 -7.67
N ARG A 253 3.93 -6.60 -8.99
CA ARG A 253 3.06 -7.56 -9.67
C ARG A 253 3.48 -9.00 -9.38
N HIS A 254 4.77 -9.29 -9.46
CA HIS A 254 5.29 -10.64 -9.14
C HIS A 254 4.98 -11.05 -7.70
N LYS A 255 5.17 -10.15 -6.72
CA LYS A 255 4.82 -10.43 -5.33
C LYS A 255 3.31 -10.67 -5.14
N LEU A 256 2.47 -9.81 -5.73
CA LEU A 256 1.01 -9.97 -5.67
C LEU A 256 0.54 -11.23 -6.38
N HIS A 257 1.13 -11.56 -7.54
CA HIS A 257 0.85 -12.82 -8.21
C HIS A 257 1.11 -14.03 -7.30
N GLY A 258 2.22 -14.01 -6.56
CA GLY A 258 2.50 -15.05 -5.57
C GLY A 258 1.44 -15.14 -4.46
N LEU A 259 0.89 -14.01 -3.99
CA LEU A 259 -0.21 -14.01 -3.02
C LEU A 259 -1.50 -14.62 -3.61
N HIS A 260 -1.76 -14.46 -4.90
CA HIS A 260 -2.93 -15.05 -5.57
C HIS A 260 -2.79 -16.53 -5.91
N THR A 261 -1.57 -17.03 -6.14
CA THR A 261 -1.37 -18.34 -6.77
C THR A 261 -0.80 -19.40 -5.82
N ARG A 262 -0.01 -19.01 -4.82
CA ARG A 262 0.67 -20.00 -3.95
C ARG A 262 -0.32 -20.62 -2.96
N PRO A 263 -0.34 -21.94 -2.80
CA PRO A 263 -1.23 -22.62 -1.86
C PRO A 263 -1.03 -22.19 -0.40
N SER A 264 0.20 -21.82 -0.02
CA SER A 264 0.55 -21.34 1.33
C SER A 264 0.11 -19.91 1.62
N SER A 265 -0.29 -19.15 0.60
CA SER A 265 -0.66 -17.73 0.75
C SER A 265 -1.90 -17.55 1.63
N PRO A 266 -1.91 -16.54 2.54
CA PRO A 266 -3.10 -16.20 3.31
C PRO A 266 -4.30 -15.84 2.40
N TRP A 267 -4.08 -15.21 1.24
CA TRP A 267 -5.15 -14.92 0.27
C TRP A 267 -5.77 -16.17 -0.38
N ARG A 268 -5.09 -17.31 -0.25
CA ARG A 268 -5.58 -18.61 -0.72
C ARG A 268 -6.18 -19.46 0.40
N ARG A 269 -5.90 -19.12 1.66
CA ARG A 269 -6.46 -19.82 2.83
C ARG A 269 -7.79 -19.25 3.26
N VAL A 270 -7.94 -17.93 3.28
CA VAL A 270 -9.18 -17.25 3.67
C VAL A 270 -9.63 -16.30 2.57
N ALA A 271 -10.93 -16.27 2.27
CA ALA A 271 -11.51 -15.24 1.42
C ALA A 271 -11.55 -13.91 2.18
N LEU A 272 -11.55 -12.77 1.46
CA LEU A 272 -11.65 -11.43 2.07
C LEU A 272 -12.96 -11.31 2.88
N HIS A 273 -14.07 -11.82 2.34
CA HIS A 273 -15.36 -11.83 3.03
C HIS A 273 -15.67 -13.22 3.58
N PRO A 274 -16.19 -13.34 4.81
CA PRO A 274 -16.67 -14.60 5.35
C PRO A 274 -17.74 -15.23 4.45
N GLY A 275 -17.71 -16.57 4.31
CA GLY A 275 -18.72 -17.29 3.53
C GLY A 275 -18.58 -17.22 2.01
N THR A 276 -17.64 -16.42 1.48
CA THR A 276 -17.35 -16.42 0.04
C THR A 276 -16.31 -17.48 -0.31
N PRO A 277 -16.43 -18.16 -1.49
CA PRO A 277 -15.41 -19.11 -1.90
C PRO A 277 -14.06 -18.41 -2.13
N VAL A 278 -12.99 -19.04 -1.69
CA VAL A 278 -11.64 -18.64 -2.08
C VAL A 278 -11.50 -18.84 -3.59
N LEU A 279 -11.14 -17.80 -4.33
CA LEU A 279 -10.94 -17.89 -5.78
C LEU A 279 -9.86 -18.95 -6.07
N ARG A 280 -10.26 -20.11 -6.55
CA ARG A 280 -9.32 -21.10 -7.09
C ARG A 280 -8.68 -20.52 -8.36
N ALA A 281 -7.39 -20.73 -8.56
CA ALA A 281 -6.80 -20.52 -9.86
C ALA A 281 -7.62 -21.34 -10.86
N ALA A 282 -8.04 -20.73 -11.98
CA ALA A 282 -8.64 -21.49 -13.06
C ALA A 282 -7.66 -22.61 -13.38
N GLU A 283 -8.09 -23.86 -13.18
CA GLU A 283 -7.34 -25.00 -13.68
C GLU A 283 -7.21 -24.75 -15.19
N SER A 284 -5.99 -24.53 -15.66
CA SER A 284 -5.71 -24.51 -17.08
C SER A 284 -6.08 -25.86 -17.61
N GLY A 285 -7.34 -25.99 -18.09
CA GLY A 285 -7.84 -27.15 -18.75
C GLY A 285 -6.94 -27.47 -19.92
N GLY A 286 -6.11 -28.50 -19.76
CA GLY A 286 -5.44 -29.15 -20.86
C GLY A 286 -6.51 -29.94 -21.63
N THR A 287 -6.69 -29.61 -22.87
CA THR A 287 -7.08 -30.52 -23.95
C THR A 287 -6.19 -30.24 -25.14
#